data_23233b8b90233ea7a35117cf4bb7ab81
#
_entry.id   23233b8b90233ea7a35117cf4bb7ab81
#
_cell.length_a   1.000
_cell.length_b   1.000
_cell.length_c   1.000
_cell.angle_alpha   90.00
_cell.angle_beta   90.00
_cell.angle_gamma   90.00
#
_symmetry.space_group_name_H-M   'P 1'
#
loop_
_entity.id
_entity.type
_entity.pdbx_description
1 polymer ?
#
loop_
_entity_poly.entity_id
_entity_poly.type
_entity_poly.pdbx_seq_one_letter_code
_entity_poly.pdbx_strand_id
1 'polypeptide(L)'
;MQVENNKKNRYSESVLAGLFDPESSFNHNEAASECCVCHRNVAAADEGRKDGLCSNCRALLELGKASFMDDKVLAVCSNRISGCIAVPGYKRVLYLKIIVAKDLEKFKQHNKLAYLYSIKGGASDNCPYFRIRRCDYCVRDAKSGRLPDMKMLAAKSMGETYTGVKRLGVLMADVDAIGIALKAGFYRNDLTDPLRYLTLSRQAAFSGRLSFFFKVILNKIFKGDMQNASGKVTPVFRLFNKPKQLWRNIHVIYSGGDNIFLLGAWDDVVEVAVDIHRAFESYTNGKLAFSAGIGMFTPDFPVSQMFIQAQLLKKTAKNVPGTGKIALFGQNADYVSGPEGGLAHVYDWNVFEKQVCGEKLNFLTNNLSFGIAAVPGKIKADRNTLYKLHGVLAAAAGRFNLAQFAYAVALLEPKSENAAQAEIYNNLRSRLYAWALDTEGRRQLLTALELLIYSLPNAPKEDF
;
A
#
# COMPACT_ATOMS: atom_id res chain seq x y z
N MET A 1 -32.13 -14.24 17.71
CA MET A 1 -33.22 -15.06 17.10
C MET A 1 -33.27 -14.96 15.57
N GLN A 2 -33.38 -13.78 14.96
CA GLN A 2 -33.46 -13.68 13.48
C GLN A 2 -32.19 -14.13 12.75
N VAL A 3 -31.00 -13.86 13.31
CA VAL A 3 -29.70 -14.28 12.73
C VAL A 3 -29.46 -15.78 12.86
N GLU A 4 -29.95 -16.42 13.92
CA GLU A 4 -29.88 -17.87 14.11
C GLU A 4 -30.88 -18.63 13.21
N ASN A 5 -32.06 -18.08 13.01
CA ASN A 5 -33.03 -18.66 12.08
C ASN A 5 -32.55 -18.56 10.62
N ASN A 6 -31.87 -17.46 10.25
CA ASN A 6 -31.24 -17.35 8.92
C ASN A 6 -30.07 -18.32 8.72
N LYS A 7 -29.35 -18.69 9.80
CA LYS A 7 -28.34 -19.75 9.74
C LYS A 7 -28.95 -21.14 9.58
N LYS A 8 -30.02 -21.43 10.29
CA LYS A 8 -30.76 -22.71 10.17
C LYS A 8 -31.40 -22.88 8.79
N ASN A 9 -31.98 -21.82 8.23
CA ASN A 9 -32.57 -21.87 6.89
C ASN A 9 -31.54 -21.99 5.74
N ARG A 10 -30.26 -21.63 6.00
CA ARG A 10 -29.18 -21.83 5.01
C ARG A 10 -28.88 -23.30 4.72
N TYR A 11 -29.21 -24.18 5.64
CA TYR A 11 -28.97 -25.60 5.57
C TYR A 11 -30.29 -26.38 5.74
N SER A 12 -31.42 -25.79 5.29
CA SER A 12 -32.69 -26.51 5.29
C SER A 12 -32.61 -27.70 4.32
N GLU A 13 -33.35 -28.74 4.64
CA GLU A 13 -33.36 -29.99 3.85
C GLU A 13 -33.69 -29.75 2.35
N SER A 14 -34.55 -28.77 2.06
CA SER A 14 -34.87 -28.34 0.69
C SER A 14 -33.70 -27.66 -0.03
N VAL A 15 -32.85 -26.92 0.67
CA VAL A 15 -31.65 -26.30 0.10
C VAL A 15 -30.56 -27.36 -0.11
N LEU A 16 -30.42 -28.30 0.85
CA LEU A 16 -29.45 -29.40 0.73
C LEU A 16 -29.87 -30.38 -0.38
N ALA A 17 -31.16 -30.70 -0.51
CA ALA A 17 -31.65 -31.55 -1.59
C ALA A 17 -31.35 -30.93 -2.97
N GLY A 18 -31.52 -29.61 -3.15
CA GLY A 18 -31.17 -28.94 -4.38
C GLY A 18 -29.65 -28.87 -4.66
N LEU A 19 -28.82 -28.91 -3.60
CA LEU A 19 -27.36 -28.95 -3.74
C LEU A 19 -26.82 -30.32 -4.19
N PHE A 20 -27.56 -31.39 -3.90
CA PHE A 20 -27.18 -32.77 -4.24
C PHE A 20 -27.94 -33.33 -5.47
N ASP A 21 -28.80 -32.53 -6.09
CA ASP A 21 -29.39 -32.87 -7.37
C ASP A 21 -28.33 -32.73 -8.49
N PRO A 22 -27.95 -33.81 -9.17
CA PRO A 22 -26.97 -33.76 -10.25
C PRO A 22 -27.31 -32.77 -11.35
N GLU A 23 -28.61 -32.55 -11.62
CA GLU A 23 -29.06 -31.62 -12.65
C GLU A 23 -28.99 -30.14 -12.20
N SER A 24 -29.02 -29.88 -10.91
CA SER A 24 -28.92 -28.51 -10.37
C SER A 24 -27.56 -28.14 -9.74
N SER A 25 -26.83 -29.16 -9.23
CA SER A 25 -25.59 -28.97 -8.49
C SER A 25 -24.36 -28.99 -9.37
N PHE A 26 -24.35 -29.78 -10.41
CA PHE A 26 -23.26 -29.83 -11.37
C PHE A 26 -23.60 -28.89 -12.52
N ASN A 27 -22.79 -27.89 -12.69
CA ASN A 27 -22.95 -26.93 -13.76
C ASN A 27 -22.97 -27.64 -15.12
N HIS A 28 -24.14 -27.73 -15.73
CA HIS A 28 -24.29 -28.27 -17.07
C HIS A 28 -23.65 -27.46 -18.18
N ASN A 29 -23.21 -26.26 -17.86
CA ASN A 29 -22.36 -25.50 -18.75
C ASN A 29 -20.96 -26.10 -18.67
N GLU A 30 -20.63 -27.00 -19.57
CA GLU A 30 -19.24 -27.28 -19.89
C GLU A 30 -18.55 -25.95 -20.02
N ALA A 31 -17.58 -25.69 -19.13
CA ALA A 31 -16.81 -24.46 -19.16
C ALA A 31 -15.90 -24.48 -20.40
N ALA A 32 -16.51 -24.22 -21.56
CA ALA A 32 -15.77 -24.10 -22.82
C ALA A 32 -14.74 -22.98 -22.71
N SER A 33 -15.00 -21.97 -21.85
CA SER A 33 -14.04 -20.95 -21.49
C SER A 33 -14.38 -20.28 -20.16
N GLU A 34 -13.38 -20.13 -19.29
CA GLU A 34 -13.45 -19.33 -18.08
C GLU A 34 -12.85 -17.95 -18.30
N CYS A 35 -13.41 -16.95 -17.63
CA CYS A 35 -12.82 -15.62 -17.59
C CYS A 35 -11.49 -15.65 -16.81
N CYS A 36 -10.40 -15.22 -17.43
CA CYS A 36 -9.07 -15.22 -16.81
C CYS A 36 -8.94 -14.32 -15.57
N VAL A 37 -9.94 -13.47 -15.27
CA VAL A 37 -9.92 -12.54 -14.13
C VAL A 37 -10.85 -12.98 -13.00
N CYS A 38 -12.11 -13.34 -13.30
CA CYS A 38 -13.09 -13.65 -12.26
C CYS A 38 -13.45 -15.14 -12.18
N HIS A 39 -12.89 -15.97 -13.05
CA HIS A 39 -13.10 -17.42 -13.13
C HIS A 39 -14.58 -17.84 -13.25
N ARG A 40 -15.41 -16.95 -13.79
CA ARG A 40 -16.80 -17.27 -14.15
C ARG A 40 -16.86 -17.74 -15.60
N ASN A 41 -17.82 -18.59 -15.89
CA ASN A 41 -18.09 -19.01 -17.27
C ASN A 41 -18.30 -17.79 -18.16
N VAL A 42 -17.66 -17.78 -19.31
CA VAL A 42 -17.84 -16.74 -20.34
C VAL A 42 -19.13 -17.06 -21.09
N ALA A 43 -19.98 -16.05 -21.24
CA ALA A 43 -21.21 -16.23 -22.03
C ALA A 43 -20.87 -16.54 -23.50
N ALA A 44 -21.70 -17.35 -24.19
CA ALA A 44 -21.50 -17.74 -25.60
C ALA A 44 -21.24 -16.55 -26.53
N ALA A 45 -21.83 -15.39 -26.25
CA ALA A 45 -21.56 -14.12 -26.99
C ALA A 45 -20.14 -13.58 -26.84
N ASP A 46 -19.40 -14.00 -25.83
CA ASP A 46 -18.02 -13.60 -25.53
C ASP A 46 -17.00 -14.70 -25.86
N GLU A 47 -17.46 -15.90 -26.23
CA GLU A 47 -16.62 -17.02 -26.65
C GLU A 47 -15.83 -16.67 -27.93
N GLY A 48 -14.59 -17.12 -27.99
CA GLY A 48 -13.71 -16.87 -29.12
C GLY A 48 -13.00 -15.50 -29.12
N ARG A 49 -13.22 -14.64 -28.13
CA ARG A 49 -12.46 -13.39 -28.00
C ARG A 49 -11.06 -13.67 -27.43
N LYS A 50 -10.06 -13.10 -28.08
CA LYS A 50 -8.61 -13.31 -27.77
C LYS A 50 -8.18 -12.84 -26.37
N ASP A 51 -8.99 -12.01 -25.69
CA ASP A 51 -8.63 -11.43 -24.38
C ASP A 51 -9.06 -12.30 -23.18
N GLY A 52 -9.83 -13.38 -23.40
CA GLY A 52 -10.26 -14.29 -22.34
C GLY A 52 -11.11 -13.66 -21.23
N LEU A 53 -11.68 -12.47 -21.47
CA LEU A 53 -12.46 -11.71 -20.48
C LEU A 53 -13.98 -11.89 -20.71
N CYS A 54 -14.72 -12.11 -19.62
CA CYS A 54 -16.17 -11.96 -19.67
C CYS A 54 -16.59 -10.49 -19.90
N SER A 55 -17.82 -10.28 -20.35
CA SER A 55 -18.37 -8.94 -20.61
C SER A 55 -18.24 -7.97 -19.43
N ASN A 56 -18.45 -8.45 -18.20
CA ASN A 56 -18.34 -7.65 -16.98
C ASN A 56 -16.88 -7.23 -16.70
N CYS A 57 -15.94 -8.18 -16.75
CA CYS A 57 -14.52 -7.86 -16.52
C CYS A 57 -13.95 -6.94 -17.59
N ARG A 58 -14.39 -7.12 -18.84
CA ARG A 58 -14.04 -6.21 -19.93
C ARG A 58 -14.59 -4.81 -19.70
N ALA A 59 -15.86 -4.68 -19.34
CA ALA A 59 -16.46 -3.38 -19.04
C ALA A 59 -15.77 -2.69 -17.87
N LEU A 60 -15.37 -3.43 -16.83
CA LEU A 60 -14.58 -2.90 -15.71
C LEU A 60 -13.18 -2.45 -16.15
N LEU A 61 -12.51 -3.22 -17.02
CA LEU A 61 -11.22 -2.86 -17.58
C LEU A 61 -11.30 -1.56 -18.42
N GLU A 62 -12.31 -1.45 -19.29
CA GLU A 62 -12.56 -0.25 -20.09
C GLU A 62 -12.93 0.96 -19.21
N LEU A 63 -13.73 0.74 -18.15
CA LEU A 63 -14.01 1.76 -17.15
C LEU A 63 -12.72 2.25 -16.46
N GLY A 64 -11.85 1.32 -16.07
CA GLY A 64 -10.54 1.62 -15.48
C GLY A 64 -9.68 2.47 -16.41
N LYS A 65 -9.48 2.02 -17.67
CA LYS A 65 -8.70 2.74 -18.68
C LYS A 65 -9.25 4.14 -18.93
N ALA A 66 -10.56 4.25 -19.15
CA ALA A 66 -11.23 5.51 -19.42
C ALA A 66 -11.20 6.49 -18.25
N SER A 67 -11.14 5.99 -17.00
CA SER A 67 -11.12 6.80 -15.80
C SER A 67 -9.85 7.65 -15.64
N PHE A 68 -8.77 7.34 -16.37
CA PHE A 68 -7.52 8.10 -16.37
C PHE A 68 -7.45 9.18 -17.46
N MET A 69 -8.47 9.28 -18.33
CA MET A 69 -8.53 10.29 -19.39
C MET A 69 -9.23 11.56 -18.92
N ASP A 70 -8.77 12.72 -19.36
CA ASP A 70 -9.20 14.03 -18.82
C ASP A 70 -10.58 14.48 -19.33
N ASP A 71 -11.00 14.01 -20.48
CA ASP A 71 -12.23 14.42 -21.17
C ASP A 71 -13.42 13.45 -20.96
N LYS A 72 -13.38 12.65 -19.91
CA LYS A 72 -14.38 11.60 -19.66
C LYS A 72 -15.38 11.96 -18.57
N VAL A 73 -16.60 11.52 -18.78
CA VAL A 73 -17.74 11.69 -17.87
C VAL A 73 -18.34 10.31 -17.57
N LEU A 74 -18.66 10.06 -16.31
CA LEU A 74 -19.40 8.87 -15.92
C LEU A 74 -20.90 9.14 -16.00
N ALA A 75 -21.58 8.46 -16.90
CA ALA A 75 -23.02 8.48 -17.04
C ALA A 75 -23.65 7.31 -16.29
N VAL A 76 -24.68 7.58 -15.51
CA VAL A 76 -25.52 6.60 -14.83
C VAL A 76 -26.88 6.62 -15.51
N CYS A 77 -27.30 5.51 -16.10
CA CYS A 77 -28.54 5.41 -16.86
C CYS A 77 -29.50 4.39 -16.25
N SER A 78 -30.78 4.61 -16.48
CA SER A 78 -31.83 3.68 -16.03
C SER A 78 -32.19 2.64 -17.08
N ASN A 79 -31.71 2.76 -18.32
CA ASN A 79 -31.86 1.80 -19.41
C ASN A 79 -30.53 1.10 -19.70
N ARG A 80 -30.59 -0.14 -20.17
CA ARG A 80 -29.41 -0.91 -20.57
C ARG A 80 -28.78 -0.29 -21.84
N ILE A 81 -27.46 -0.21 -21.82
CA ILE A 81 -26.66 0.38 -22.91
C ILE A 81 -25.55 -0.60 -23.26
N SER A 82 -25.17 -0.69 -24.52
CA SER A 82 -24.05 -1.51 -24.95
C SER A 82 -22.73 -1.07 -24.27
N GLY A 83 -21.94 -2.02 -23.76
CA GLY A 83 -20.68 -1.76 -23.09
C GLY A 83 -20.82 -1.05 -21.73
N CYS A 84 -21.96 -1.23 -21.05
CA CYS A 84 -22.18 -0.70 -19.69
C CYS A 84 -21.88 -1.75 -18.62
N ILE A 85 -21.70 -1.26 -17.39
CA ILE A 85 -21.66 -2.08 -16.18
C ILE A 85 -23.02 -1.98 -15.50
N ALA A 86 -23.65 -3.13 -15.27
CA ALA A 86 -24.89 -3.19 -14.52
C ALA A 86 -24.58 -3.14 -13.00
N VAL A 87 -25.22 -2.22 -12.29
CA VAL A 87 -25.10 -2.08 -10.83
C VAL A 87 -26.47 -2.28 -10.21
N PRO A 88 -26.65 -3.30 -9.35
CA PRO A 88 -27.91 -3.50 -8.63
C PRO A 88 -28.19 -2.30 -7.73
N GLY A 89 -29.32 -1.65 -7.91
CA GLY A 89 -29.84 -0.62 -7.00
C GLY A 89 -30.97 -1.17 -6.14
N TYR A 90 -31.39 -0.40 -5.12
CA TYR A 90 -32.43 -0.81 -4.16
C TYR A 90 -33.77 -1.19 -4.81
N LYS A 91 -34.17 -0.52 -5.89
CA LYS A 91 -35.45 -0.79 -6.59
C LYS A 91 -35.31 -1.08 -8.09
N ARG A 92 -34.11 -0.91 -8.65
CA ARG A 92 -33.86 -1.04 -10.10
C ARG A 92 -32.37 -1.25 -10.36
N VAL A 93 -32.05 -1.87 -11.50
CA VAL A 93 -30.68 -1.94 -12.01
C VAL A 93 -30.33 -0.60 -12.65
N LEU A 94 -29.14 -0.07 -12.31
CA LEU A 94 -28.57 1.12 -12.94
C LEU A 94 -27.40 0.68 -13.83
N TYR A 95 -27.14 1.44 -14.87
CA TYR A 95 -26.14 1.12 -15.87
C TYR A 95 -25.09 2.22 -15.92
N LEU A 96 -23.85 1.88 -15.66
CA LEU A 96 -22.72 2.80 -15.67
C LEU A 96 -21.99 2.73 -17.01
N LYS A 97 -21.70 3.89 -17.58
CA LYS A 97 -20.88 4.00 -18.78
C LYS A 97 -20.01 5.25 -18.73
N ILE A 98 -18.74 5.12 -19.12
CA ILE A 98 -17.90 6.30 -19.36
C ILE A 98 -18.05 6.73 -20.81
N ILE A 99 -18.31 8.02 -21.00
CA ILE A 99 -18.47 8.66 -22.29
C ILE A 99 -17.51 9.83 -22.42
N VAL A 100 -17.18 10.21 -23.64
CA VAL A 100 -16.41 11.43 -23.91
C VAL A 100 -17.32 12.64 -23.72
N ALA A 101 -16.83 13.69 -23.06
CA ALA A 101 -17.65 14.86 -22.75
C ALA A 101 -18.28 15.50 -24.00
N LYS A 102 -17.57 15.52 -25.13
CA LYS A 102 -18.09 16.03 -26.43
C LYS A 102 -19.29 15.26 -26.99
N ASP A 103 -19.41 13.97 -26.65
CA ASP A 103 -20.49 13.11 -27.16
C ASP A 103 -21.72 13.12 -26.23
N LEU A 104 -21.66 13.86 -25.12
CA LEU A 104 -22.68 13.86 -24.09
C LEU A 104 -24.08 14.24 -24.60
N GLU A 105 -24.18 15.26 -25.42
CA GLU A 105 -25.49 15.72 -25.91
C GLU A 105 -26.16 14.67 -26.80
N LYS A 106 -25.42 14.04 -27.68
CA LYS A 106 -25.91 12.90 -28.48
C LYS A 106 -26.33 11.73 -27.59
N PHE A 107 -25.52 11.48 -26.55
CA PHE A 107 -25.80 10.42 -25.60
C PHE A 107 -27.09 10.66 -24.81
N LYS A 108 -27.35 11.88 -24.36
CA LYS A 108 -28.59 12.26 -23.65
C LYS A 108 -29.84 12.05 -24.48
N GLN A 109 -29.80 12.33 -25.80
CA GLN A 109 -30.93 12.18 -26.70
C GLN A 109 -31.41 10.72 -26.80
N HIS A 110 -30.53 9.74 -26.68
CA HIS A 110 -30.83 8.33 -26.90
C HIS A 110 -30.93 7.51 -25.61
N ASN A 111 -30.62 8.09 -24.45
CA ASN A 111 -30.52 7.34 -23.19
C ASN A 111 -31.21 8.05 -22.03
N LYS A 112 -31.91 7.27 -21.19
CA LYS A 112 -32.54 7.77 -19.96
C LYS A 112 -31.49 7.98 -18.87
N LEU A 113 -30.87 9.17 -18.86
CA LEU A 113 -29.86 9.56 -17.93
C LEU A 113 -30.45 9.81 -16.54
N ALA A 114 -29.88 9.15 -15.51
CA ALA A 114 -30.23 9.37 -14.11
C ALA A 114 -29.29 10.37 -13.44
N TYR A 115 -27.97 10.16 -13.61
CA TYR A 115 -26.94 11.01 -13.01
C TYR A 115 -25.73 11.14 -13.94
N LEU A 116 -25.02 12.27 -13.81
CA LEU A 116 -23.74 12.54 -14.48
C LEU A 116 -22.69 12.92 -13.44
N TYR A 117 -21.51 12.33 -13.61
CA TYR A 117 -20.37 12.63 -12.74
C TYR A 117 -19.15 13.03 -13.58
N SER A 118 -18.56 14.17 -13.25
CA SER A 118 -17.25 14.54 -13.77
C SER A 118 -16.17 13.73 -13.02
N ILE A 119 -15.33 13.04 -13.77
CA ILE A 119 -14.25 12.21 -13.23
C ILE A 119 -13.01 13.08 -12.94
N LYS A 120 -12.69 14.00 -13.84
CA LYS A 120 -11.66 15.03 -13.66
C LYS A 120 -12.19 16.40 -14.00
N GLY A 121 -11.66 17.45 -13.39
CA GLY A 121 -12.18 18.81 -13.37
C GLY A 121 -12.15 19.61 -14.68
N GLY A 122 -12.47 19.02 -15.81
CA GLY A 122 -12.51 19.68 -17.12
C GLY A 122 -13.90 19.84 -17.73
N ALA A 123 -14.98 19.59 -16.99
CA ALA A 123 -16.33 19.87 -17.49
C ALA A 123 -16.60 21.37 -17.47
N SER A 124 -17.02 21.92 -18.63
CA SER A 124 -17.43 23.33 -18.76
C SER A 124 -18.47 23.68 -17.70
N ASP A 125 -18.43 24.91 -17.19
CA ASP A 125 -19.26 25.41 -16.08
C ASP A 125 -20.79 25.35 -16.39
N ASN A 126 -21.18 24.99 -17.60
CA ASN A 126 -22.58 24.98 -18.08
C ASN A 126 -23.29 23.62 -17.94
N CYS A 127 -22.70 22.61 -17.31
CA CYS A 127 -23.36 21.30 -17.17
C CYS A 127 -23.46 20.87 -15.72
N PRO A 128 -24.63 20.45 -15.22
CA PRO A 128 -24.83 20.04 -13.83
C PRO A 128 -24.21 18.67 -13.57
N TYR A 129 -22.90 18.62 -13.46
CA TYR A 129 -22.21 17.40 -13.08
C TYR A 129 -21.95 17.36 -11.58
N PHE A 130 -22.17 16.20 -10.97
CA PHE A 130 -21.62 15.91 -9.67
C PHE A 130 -20.12 15.62 -9.83
N ARG A 131 -19.28 16.39 -9.14
CA ARG A 131 -17.84 16.18 -9.16
C ARG A 131 -17.47 15.03 -8.23
N ILE A 132 -16.92 13.93 -8.78
CA ILE A 132 -16.35 12.87 -7.98
C ILE A 132 -14.95 13.32 -7.51
N ARG A 133 -14.81 13.52 -6.21
CA ARG A 133 -13.48 13.69 -5.59
C ARG A 133 -12.94 12.32 -5.24
N ARG A 134 -11.75 12.01 -5.75
CA ARG A 134 -11.06 10.74 -5.50
C ARG A 134 -9.55 10.96 -5.42
N CYS A 135 -8.86 10.08 -4.74
CA CYS A 135 -7.43 9.95 -4.83
C CYS A 135 -7.13 9.09 -6.06
N ASP A 136 -6.62 9.71 -7.10
CA ASP A 136 -6.36 9.07 -8.39
C ASP A 136 -4.91 9.25 -8.86
N TYR A 137 -4.02 9.48 -7.91
CA TYR A 137 -2.62 9.65 -8.21
C TYR A 137 -2.03 8.37 -8.81
N CYS A 138 -1.47 8.53 -10.00
CA CYS A 138 -0.69 7.52 -10.68
C CYS A 138 0.49 8.21 -11.35
N VAL A 139 1.70 7.74 -11.07
CA VAL A 139 2.86 8.22 -11.81
C VAL A 139 2.72 7.86 -13.28
N ARG A 140 3.11 8.78 -14.17
CA ARG A 140 3.13 8.56 -15.61
C ARG A 140 4.57 8.52 -16.11
N ASP A 141 4.79 7.77 -17.16
CA ASP A 141 6.06 7.81 -17.87
C ASP A 141 6.24 9.18 -18.52
N ALA A 142 7.38 9.82 -18.28
CA ALA A 142 7.63 11.19 -18.73
C ALA A 142 7.69 11.31 -20.28
N LYS A 143 8.08 10.24 -20.97
CA LYS A 143 8.23 10.24 -22.43
C LYS A 143 6.92 9.90 -23.15
N SER A 144 6.23 8.86 -22.68
CA SER A 144 5.03 8.34 -23.34
C SER A 144 3.71 8.89 -22.77
N GLY A 145 3.73 9.52 -21.58
CA GLY A 145 2.54 9.93 -20.84
C GLY A 145 1.67 8.77 -20.35
N ARG A 146 2.06 7.52 -20.64
CA ARG A 146 1.32 6.30 -20.28
C ARG A 146 1.62 5.88 -18.85
N LEU A 147 0.75 5.04 -18.29
CA LEU A 147 1.00 4.38 -17.02
C LEU A 147 2.12 3.35 -17.21
N PRO A 148 3.18 3.37 -16.40
CA PRO A 148 4.20 2.33 -16.42
C PRO A 148 3.58 0.98 -16.01
N ASP A 149 4.06 -0.10 -16.60
CA ASP A 149 3.74 -1.44 -16.14
C ASP A 149 4.45 -1.75 -14.80
N MET A 150 4.14 -2.91 -14.20
CA MET A 150 4.69 -3.29 -12.89
C MET A 150 6.22 -3.43 -12.91
N LYS A 151 6.81 -3.89 -14.02
CA LYS A 151 8.28 -4.02 -14.18
C LYS A 151 8.94 -2.66 -14.30
N MET A 152 8.36 -1.76 -15.09
CA MET A 152 8.81 -0.38 -15.22
C MET A 152 8.69 0.37 -13.90
N LEU A 153 7.61 0.13 -13.14
CA LEU A 153 7.39 0.77 -11.85
C LEU A 153 8.41 0.28 -10.80
N ALA A 154 8.65 -1.03 -10.72
CA ALA A 154 9.68 -1.61 -9.86
C ALA A 154 11.10 -1.14 -10.23
N ALA A 155 11.37 -0.91 -11.52
CA ALA A 155 12.65 -0.41 -11.99
C ALA A 155 12.93 1.05 -11.58
N LYS A 156 11.91 1.80 -11.12
CA LYS A 156 12.07 3.15 -10.57
C LYS A 156 12.53 3.17 -9.10
N SER A 157 12.67 2.00 -8.47
CA SER A 157 13.22 1.88 -7.12
C SER A 157 14.63 2.47 -7.06
N MET A 158 14.92 3.24 -6.01
CA MET A 158 16.22 3.90 -5.79
C MET A 158 16.60 4.99 -6.82
N GLY A 159 15.63 5.49 -7.60
CA GLY A 159 15.84 6.60 -8.55
C GLY A 159 16.61 6.19 -9.82
N GLU A 160 17.20 7.18 -10.50
CA GLU A 160 17.84 7.00 -11.81
C GLU A 160 19.14 6.19 -11.77
N THR A 161 19.77 6.07 -10.63
CA THR A 161 21.05 5.35 -10.48
C THR A 161 20.92 3.82 -10.41
N TYR A 162 19.71 3.27 -10.41
CA TYR A 162 19.36 1.83 -10.53
C TYR A 162 20.18 0.87 -9.65
N THR A 163 20.61 1.29 -8.49
CA THR A 163 21.51 0.50 -7.65
C THR A 163 20.80 -0.51 -6.75
N GLY A 164 19.50 -0.40 -6.55
CA GLY A 164 18.73 -1.26 -5.64
C GLY A 164 18.04 -2.44 -6.30
N VAL A 165 17.41 -3.27 -5.47
CA VAL A 165 16.59 -4.40 -5.92
C VAL A 165 15.31 -3.89 -6.58
N LYS A 166 15.01 -4.37 -7.80
CA LYS A 166 13.77 -4.03 -8.52
C LYS A 166 12.59 -4.76 -7.88
N ARG A 167 11.95 -4.11 -6.91
CA ARG A 167 10.78 -4.64 -6.20
C ARG A 167 9.63 -3.65 -6.22
N LEU A 168 8.43 -4.19 -6.14
CA LEU A 168 7.23 -3.41 -5.83
C LEU A 168 7.03 -3.41 -4.32
N GLY A 169 6.81 -2.23 -3.77
CA GLY A 169 6.23 -2.06 -2.46
C GLY A 169 4.70 -1.99 -2.60
N VAL A 170 3.98 -2.55 -1.64
CA VAL A 170 2.53 -2.50 -1.56
C VAL A 170 2.13 -2.06 -0.17
N LEU A 171 1.43 -0.94 -0.07
CA LEU A 171 0.93 -0.39 1.19
C LEU A 171 -0.57 -0.63 1.32
N MET A 172 -0.97 -1.17 2.45
CA MET A 172 -2.35 -1.13 2.92
C MET A 172 -2.41 -0.50 4.30
N ALA A 173 -3.21 0.56 4.44
CA ALA A 173 -3.36 1.26 5.71
C ALA A 173 -4.83 1.58 5.99
N ASP A 174 -5.15 1.76 7.26
CA ASP A 174 -6.53 1.90 7.73
C ASP A 174 -6.51 2.61 9.10
N VAL A 175 -7.42 3.55 9.29
CA VAL A 175 -7.55 4.31 10.54
C VAL A 175 -7.94 3.38 11.69
N ASP A 176 -7.24 3.53 12.81
CA ASP A 176 -7.46 2.71 13.99
C ASP A 176 -8.72 3.16 14.75
N ALA A 177 -9.45 2.18 15.27
CA ALA A 177 -10.60 2.39 16.16
C ALA A 177 -11.66 3.38 15.64
N ILE A 178 -11.83 3.53 14.31
CA ILE A 178 -12.77 4.47 13.70
C ILE A 178 -14.21 4.28 14.19
N GLY A 179 -14.62 3.02 14.39
CA GLY A 179 -15.95 2.71 14.93
C GLY A 179 -16.16 3.25 16.34
N ILE A 180 -15.11 3.25 17.17
CA ILE A 180 -15.15 3.83 18.52
C ILE A 180 -15.17 5.35 18.41
N ALA A 181 -14.35 5.96 17.54
CA ALA A 181 -14.32 7.39 17.33
C ALA A 181 -15.69 7.94 16.88
N LEU A 182 -16.42 7.22 16.03
CA LEU A 182 -17.76 7.59 15.56
C LEU A 182 -18.83 7.43 16.65
N LYS A 183 -18.70 6.44 17.55
CA LYS A 183 -19.68 6.16 18.60
C LYS A 183 -19.42 6.96 19.86
N ALA A 184 -18.19 7.00 20.33
CA ALA A 184 -17.79 7.57 21.61
C ALA A 184 -17.03 8.91 21.49
N GLY A 185 -16.53 9.28 20.30
CA GLY A 185 -15.72 10.49 20.11
C GLY A 185 -16.48 11.81 20.36
N PHE A 186 -17.80 11.76 20.41
CA PHE A 186 -18.65 12.91 20.70
C PHE A 186 -19.28 12.87 22.10
N TYR A 187 -18.90 11.87 22.89
CA TYR A 187 -19.37 11.71 24.25
C TYR A 187 -18.66 12.69 25.20
N ARG A 188 -19.42 13.36 26.07
CA ARG A 188 -18.91 14.37 27.00
C ARG A 188 -19.44 14.10 28.41
N ASN A 189 -18.59 13.62 29.31
CA ASN A 189 -18.96 13.33 30.72
C ASN A 189 -19.22 14.58 31.55
N ASP A 190 -18.75 15.73 31.10
CA ASP A 190 -18.89 17.03 31.77
C ASP A 190 -20.24 17.73 31.55
N LEU A 191 -21.11 17.11 30.77
CA LEU A 191 -22.43 17.66 30.45
C LEU A 191 -23.57 16.90 31.19
N THR A 192 -24.66 17.58 31.48
CA THR A 192 -25.90 16.98 31.99
C THR A 192 -26.50 15.95 31.05
N ASP A 193 -26.32 16.15 29.73
CA ASP A 193 -26.61 15.17 28.68
C ASP A 193 -25.32 14.80 27.96
N PRO A 194 -24.70 13.68 28.33
CA PRO A 194 -23.45 13.23 27.71
C PRO A 194 -23.54 12.95 26.21
N LEU A 195 -24.73 12.66 25.67
CA LEU A 195 -24.97 12.34 24.26
C LEU A 195 -25.33 13.56 23.39
N ARG A 196 -25.46 14.75 23.99
CA ARG A 196 -25.86 16.00 23.31
C ARG A 196 -25.12 16.26 22.01
N TYR A 197 -23.84 15.83 21.92
CA TYR A 197 -23.02 16.04 20.75
C TYR A 197 -22.95 14.83 19.79
N LEU A 198 -23.58 13.72 20.13
CA LEU A 198 -23.68 12.54 19.27
C LEU A 198 -24.83 12.72 18.27
N THR A 199 -24.67 13.62 17.32
CA THR A 199 -25.67 13.92 16.28
C THR A 199 -25.24 13.39 14.93
N LEU A 200 -26.20 13.03 14.07
CA LEU A 200 -25.96 12.55 12.72
C LEU A 200 -25.14 13.57 11.89
N SER A 201 -25.43 14.87 12.05
CA SER A 201 -24.70 15.94 11.35
C SER A 201 -23.22 16.00 11.73
N ARG A 202 -22.88 15.79 13.00
CA ARG A 202 -21.48 15.75 13.45
C ARG A 202 -20.77 14.50 12.97
N GLN A 203 -21.42 13.34 13.01
CA GLN A 203 -20.89 12.10 12.46
C GLN A 203 -20.65 12.23 10.95
N ALA A 204 -21.60 12.82 10.21
CA ALA A 204 -21.45 13.08 8.79
C ALA A 204 -20.31 14.06 8.49
N ALA A 205 -20.17 15.15 9.26
CA ALA A 205 -19.07 16.10 9.14
C ALA A 205 -17.71 15.46 9.42
N PHE A 206 -17.61 14.62 10.45
CA PHE A 206 -16.40 13.87 10.77
C PHE A 206 -16.00 12.91 9.64
N SER A 207 -16.96 12.09 9.18
CA SER A 207 -16.76 11.17 8.04
C SER A 207 -16.38 11.93 6.76
N GLY A 208 -17.00 13.09 6.51
CA GLY A 208 -16.68 13.96 5.38
C GLY A 208 -15.25 14.51 5.43
N ARG A 209 -14.79 14.95 6.61
CA ARG A 209 -13.42 15.42 6.82
C ARG A 209 -12.40 14.29 6.63
N LEU A 210 -12.68 13.11 7.17
CA LEU A 210 -11.82 11.94 6.99
C LEU A 210 -11.73 11.55 5.49
N SER A 211 -12.88 11.47 4.83
CA SER A 211 -12.93 11.23 3.38
C SER A 211 -12.18 12.31 2.58
N PHE A 212 -12.19 13.55 3.01
CA PHE A 212 -11.44 14.64 2.37
C PHE A 212 -9.93 14.40 2.44
N PHE A 213 -9.41 13.94 3.58
CA PHE A 213 -8.01 13.57 3.70
C PHE A 213 -7.64 12.48 2.69
N PHE A 214 -8.36 11.36 2.71
CA PHE A 214 -8.05 10.20 1.85
C PHE A 214 -8.32 10.44 0.37
N LYS A 215 -9.25 11.33 0.00
CA LYS A 215 -9.60 11.59 -1.41
C LYS A 215 -8.89 12.79 -2.03
N VAL A 216 -8.46 13.75 -1.24
CA VAL A 216 -7.94 15.02 -1.76
C VAL A 216 -6.51 15.29 -1.28
N ILE A 217 -6.26 15.26 0.04
CA ILE A 217 -4.96 15.63 0.62
C ILE A 217 -3.88 14.66 0.16
N LEU A 218 -4.15 13.37 0.11
CA LEU A 218 -3.18 12.37 -0.34
C LEU A 218 -2.62 12.64 -1.73
N ASN A 219 -3.43 13.14 -2.67
CA ASN A 219 -2.94 13.50 -4.00
C ASN A 219 -1.84 14.57 -3.97
N LYS A 220 -1.89 15.49 -3.01
CA LYS A 220 -0.86 16.51 -2.81
C LYS A 220 0.42 15.90 -2.23
N ILE A 221 0.27 15.06 -1.20
CA ILE A 221 1.39 14.35 -0.57
C ILE A 221 2.18 13.55 -1.62
N PHE A 222 1.48 12.82 -2.49
CA PHE A 222 2.12 12.01 -3.53
C PHE A 222 2.87 12.82 -4.59
N LYS A 223 2.48 14.07 -4.78
CA LYS A 223 3.20 15.05 -5.61
C LYS A 223 4.37 15.72 -4.89
N GLY A 224 4.57 15.46 -3.61
CA GLY A 224 5.58 16.11 -2.78
C GLY A 224 5.16 17.47 -2.24
N ASP A 225 3.89 17.84 -2.37
CA ASP A 225 3.33 19.07 -1.79
C ASP A 225 2.89 18.79 -0.34
N MET A 226 3.80 19.06 0.59
CA MET A 226 3.64 18.83 2.03
C MET A 226 3.34 20.13 2.80
N GLN A 227 2.67 21.09 2.18
CA GLN A 227 2.24 22.30 2.87
C GLN A 227 0.99 22.05 3.73
N ASN A 228 1.05 22.47 4.99
CA ASN A 228 -0.13 22.50 5.85
C ASN A 228 -0.98 23.77 5.60
N ALA A 229 -2.13 23.86 6.28
CA ALA A 229 -3.05 25.00 6.14
C ALA A 229 -2.43 26.37 6.52
N SER A 230 -1.38 26.39 7.33
CA SER A 230 -0.64 27.61 7.72
C SER A 230 0.55 27.91 6.81
N GLY A 231 0.71 27.20 5.69
CA GLY A 231 1.80 27.42 4.74
C GLY A 231 3.15 26.83 5.16
N LYS A 232 3.24 26.18 6.32
CA LYS A 232 4.46 25.51 6.75
C LYS A 232 4.69 24.26 5.92
N VAL A 233 5.85 24.15 5.30
CA VAL A 233 6.27 22.99 4.51
C VAL A 233 6.92 21.96 5.43
N THR A 234 6.40 20.73 5.43
CA THR A 234 7.06 19.60 6.06
C THR A 234 7.99 18.95 5.03
N PRO A 235 9.28 18.71 5.36
CA PRO A 235 10.17 18.03 4.44
C PRO A 235 9.65 16.64 4.08
N VAL A 236 9.73 16.29 2.82
CA VAL A 236 9.39 14.94 2.31
C VAL A 236 10.36 13.94 2.92
N PHE A 237 9.85 12.86 3.48
CA PHE A 237 10.68 11.82 4.10
C PHE A 237 11.51 11.08 3.05
N ARG A 238 12.75 10.75 3.39
CA ARG A 238 13.70 9.99 2.56
C ARG A 238 14.37 8.91 3.39
N LEU A 239 14.36 7.68 2.86
CA LEU A 239 15.07 6.55 3.46
C LEU A 239 16.58 6.70 3.33
N PHE A 240 17.03 7.27 2.21
CA PHE A 240 18.43 7.41 1.88
C PHE A 240 18.72 8.85 1.44
N ASN A 241 19.91 9.36 1.79
CA ASN A 241 20.38 10.69 1.38
C ASN A 241 20.83 10.70 -0.09
N LYS A 242 19.88 10.42 -1.00
CA LYS A 242 20.12 10.48 -2.45
C LYS A 242 19.22 11.53 -3.09
N PRO A 243 19.73 12.28 -4.11
CA PRO A 243 18.89 13.16 -4.90
C PRO A 243 17.75 12.38 -5.53
N LYS A 244 16.52 12.80 -5.31
CA LYS A 244 15.32 12.17 -5.83
C LYS A 244 14.24 13.23 -6.04
N GLN A 245 13.44 13.07 -7.07
CA GLN A 245 12.30 13.96 -7.33
C GLN A 245 11.30 13.96 -6.17
N LEU A 246 10.57 15.06 -6.00
CA LEU A 246 9.63 15.22 -4.90
C LEU A 246 8.41 14.28 -5.02
N TRP A 247 7.95 14.04 -6.26
CA TRP A 247 6.82 13.13 -6.50
C TRP A 247 7.19 11.67 -6.28
N ARG A 248 6.19 10.86 -5.98
CA ARG A 248 6.34 9.44 -5.68
C ARG A 248 6.04 8.55 -6.89
N ASN A 249 6.85 7.52 -7.11
CA ASN A 249 6.63 6.51 -8.15
C ASN A 249 5.66 5.44 -7.64
N ILE A 250 4.40 5.82 -7.51
CA ILE A 250 3.34 4.97 -6.98
C ILE A 250 2.07 5.06 -7.83
N HIS A 251 1.22 4.04 -7.70
CA HIS A 251 -0.15 4.01 -8.20
C HIS A 251 -1.11 3.80 -7.04
N VAL A 252 -2.08 4.65 -6.88
CA VAL A 252 -3.19 4.46 -5.95
C VAL A 252 -4.21 3.54 -6.62
N ILE A 253 -4.41 2.37 -6.02
CA ILE A 253 -5.42 1.42 -6.48
C ILE A 253 -6.77 1.75 -5.86
N TYR A 254 -6.77 2.04 -4.57
CA TYR A 254 -7.95 2.43 -3.83
C TYR A 254 -7.59 3.41 -2.72
N SER A 255 -8.40 4.44 -2.54
CA SER A 255 -8.35 5.31 -1.37
C SER A 255 -9.72 5.92 -1.11
N GLY A 256 -10.21 5.78 0.10
CA GLY A 256 -11.51 6.34 0.47
C GLY A 256 -12.00 5.88 1.83
N GLY A 257 -12.90 6.66 2.40
CA GLY A 257 -13.37 6.42 3.75
C GLY A 257 -12.24 6.63 4.76
N ASP A 258 -11.70 5.57 5.24
CA ASP A 258 -10.69 5.49 6.30
C ASP A 258 -9.46 4.65 5.91
N ASN A 259 -9.39 4.15 4.67
CA ASN A 259 -8.34 3.24 4.25
C ASN A 259 -7.74 3.60 2.89
N ILE A 260 -6.55 3.06 2.64
CA ILE A 260 -5.81 3.21 1.38
C ILE A 260 -5.12 1.91 0.99
N PHE A 261 -5.11 1.65 -0.31
CA PHE A 261 -4.33 0.61 -0.96
C PHE A 261 -3.59 1.21 -2.15
N LEU A 262 -2.26 1.16 -2.11
CA LEU A 262 -1.40 1.64 -3.19
C LEU A 262 -0.22 0.70 -3.40
N LEU A 263 0.39 0.79 -4.58
CA LEU A 263 1.61 0.08 -4.93
C LEU A 263 2.57 0.98 -5.71
N GLY A 264 3.84 0.66 -5.69
CA GLY A 264 4.84 1.45 -6.38
C GLY A 264 6.26 0.92 -6.23
N ALA A 265 7.24 1.74 -6.56
CA ALA A 265 8.63 1.47 -6.23
C ALA A 265 8.76 1.30 -4.72
N TRP A 266 9.43 0.24 -4.27
CA TRP A 266 9.39 -0.17 -2.86
C TRP A 266 9.84 0.93 -1.88
N ASP A 267 10.88 1.68 -2.24
CA ASP A 267 11.42 2.78 -1.46
C ASP A 267 10.46 3.97 -1.40
N ASP A 268 9.81 4.31 -2.52
CA ASP A 268 8.77 5.34 -2.55
C ASP A 268 7.55 4.96 -1.71
N VAL A 269 7.19 3.67 -1.66
CA VAL A 269 6.06 3.19 -0.85
C VAL A 269 6.38 3.30 0.64
N VAL A 270 7.58 2.94 1.09
CA VAL A 270 7.99 3.10 2.49
C VAL A 270 8.08 4.59 2.86
N GLU A 271 8.70 5.39 2.00
CA GLU A 271 8.84 6.83 2.22
C GLU A 271 7.48 7.53 2.32
N VAL A 272 6.57 7.24 1.39
CA VAL A 272 5.25 7.87 1.39
C VAL A 272 4.38 7.43 2.56
N ALA A 273 4.58 6.22 3.08
CA ALA A 273 3.87 5.76 4.27
C ALA A 273 4.18 6.65 5.48
N VAL A 274 5.45 7.04 5.65
CA VAL A 274 5.85 8.01 6.69
C VAL A 274 5.26 9.39 6.42
N ASP A 275 5.28 9.86 5.16
CA ASP A 275 4.69 11.16 4.81
C ASP A 275 3.17 11.20 5.09
N ILE A 276 2.45 10.11 4.76
CA ILE A 276 1.03 9.99 5.08
C ILE A 276 0.82 10.05 6.60
N HIS A 277 1.63 9.31 7.36
CA HIS A 277 1.54 9.32 8.82
C HIS A 277 1.71 10.73 9.40
N ARG A 278 2.79 11.42 9.05
CA ARG A 278 3.06 12.79 9.52
C ARG A 278 1.94 13.77 9.17
N ALA A 279 1.44 13.66 7.93
CA ALA A 279 0.34 14.51 7.46
C ALA A 279 -0.98 14.18 8.17
N PHE A 280 -1.28 12.90 8.42
CA PHE A 280 -2.48 12.46 9.11
C PHE A 280 -2.47 12.88 10.59
N GLU A 281 -1.34 12.68 11.26
CA GLU A 281 -1.13 13.14 12.64
C GLU A 281 -1.36 14.65 12.77
N SER A 282 -0.76 15.44 11.87
CA SER A 282 -0.97 16.89 11.81
C SER A 282 -2.43 17.26 11.51
N TYR A 283 -3.08 16.57 10.56
CA TYR A 283 -4.46 16.81 10.16
C TYR A 283 -5.46 16.52 11.26
N THR A 284 -5.20 15.51 12.08
CA THR A 284 -6.05 15.07 13.19
C THR A 284 -5.62 15.63 14.55
N ASN A 285 -4.58 16.46 14.59
CA ASN A 285 -3.92 16.91 15.83
C ASN A 285 -3.57 15.75 16.78
N GLY A 286 -3.09 14.62 16.23
CA GLY A 286 -2.74 13.44 16.99
C GLY A 286 -3.92 12.71 17.66
N LYS A 287 -5.17 13.05 17.32
CA LYS A 287 -6.37 12.43 17.95
C LYS A 287 -6.77 11.11 17.31
N LEU A 288 -6.33 10.87 16.09
CA LEU A 288 -6.52 9.61 15.37
C LEU A 288 -5.17 9.09 14.91
N ALA A 289 -5.05 7.79 14.91
CA ALA A 289 -3.90 7.08 14.37
C ALA A 289 -4.35 6.16 13.24
N PHE A 290 -3.42 5.70 12.42
CA PHE A 290 -3.67 4.63 11.48
C PHE A 290 -2.54 3.60 11.52
N SER A 291 -2.90 2.36 11.24
CA SER A 291 -1.95 1.26 11.14
C SER A 291 -1.77 0.84 9.68
N ALA A 292 -0.55 0.42 9.33
CA ALA A 292 -0.17 0.09 7.98
C ALA A 292 0.57 -1.24 7.89
N GLY A 293 0.37 -1.94 6.77
CA GLY A 293 1.18 -3.07 6.35
C GLY A 293 1.84 -2.78 5.00
N ILE A 294 3.16 -3.02 4.91
CA ILE A 294 3.93 -2.85 3.68
C ILE A 294 4.58 -4.18 3.30
N GLY A 295 4.14 -4.75 2.18
CA GLY A 295 4.74 -5.93 1.58
C GLY A 295 5.67 -5.58 0.43
N MET A 296 6.69 -6.43 0.22
CA MET A 296 7.66 -6.30 -0.88
C MET A 296 7.54 -7.48 -1.83
N PHE A 297 7.33 -7.20 -3.13
CA PHE A 297 7.00 -8.24 -4.11
C PHE A 297 7.83 -8.11 -5.38
N THR A 298 7.97 -9.23 -6.09
CA THR A 298 8.47 -9.21 -7.48
C THR A 298 7.41 -8.61 -8.40
N PRO A 299 7.79 -7.96 -9.51
CA PRO A 299 6.84 -7.37 -10.45
C PRO A 299 5.84 -8.35 -11.06
N ASP A 300 6.21 -9.62 -11.14
CA ASP A 300 5.39 -10.69 -11.73
C ASP A 300 4.44 -11.35 -10.70
N PHE A 301 4.49 -10.94 -9.43
CA PHE A 301 3.61 -11.49 -8.39
C PHE A 301 2.16 -10.99 -8.58
N PRO A 302 1.13 -11.86 -8.43
CA PRO A 302 -0.26 -11.46 -8.67
C PRO A 302 -0.74 -10.37 -7.71
N VAL A 303 -1.35 -9.31 -8.23
CA VAL A 303 -1.83 -8.15 -7.44
C VAL A 303 -2.86 -8.55 -6.38
N SER A 304 -3.71 -9.55 -6.67
CA SER A 304 -4.67 -10.08 -5.69
C SER A 304 -3.97 -10.70 -4.48
N GLN A 305 -2.87 -11.40 -4.69
CA GLN A 305 -2.06 -11.97 -3.61
C GLN A 305 -1.26 -10.88 -2.87
N MET A 306 -0.76 -9.86 -3.58
CA MET A 306 -0.14 -8.69 -2.94
C MET A 306 -1.11 -8.02 -1.97
N PHE A 307 -2.39 -7.86 -2.39
CA PHE A 307 -3.45 -7.30 -1.55
C PHE A 307 -3.66 -8.12 -0.28
N ILE A 308 -3.78 -9.46 -0.41
CA ILE A 308 -4.00 -10.37 0.73
C ILE A 308 -2.82 -10.26 1.71
N GLN A 309 -1.59 -10.31 1.22
CA GLN A 309 -0.39 -10.23 2.06
C GLN A 309 -0.28 -8.87 2.77
N ALA A 310 -0.50 -7.76 2.06
CA ALA A 310 -0.50 -6.43 2.68
C ALA A 310 -1.62 -6.27 3.71
N GLN A 311 -2.80 -6.89 3.49
CA GLN A 311 -3.89 -6.92 4.45
C GLN A 311 -3.53 -7.71 5.71
N LEU A 312 -2.84 -8.86 5.57
CA LEU A 312 -2.35 -9.64 6.70
C LEU A 312 -1.34 -8.83 7.52
N LEU A 313 -0.38 -8.18 6.88
CA LEU A 313 0.58 -7.29 7.56
C LEU A 313 -0.12 -6.15 8.31
N LYS A 314 -1.08 -5.48 7.68
CA LYS A 314 -1.89 -4.46 8.35
C LYS A 314 -2.63 -5.05 9.58
N LYS A 315 -3.18 -6.24 9.46
CA LYS A 315 -3.83 -6.94 10.58
C LYS A 315 -2.82 -7.25 11.70
N THR A 316 -1.62 -7.71 11.34
CA THR A 316 -0.53 -7.93 12.30
C THR A 316 -0.20 -6.64 13.04
N ALA A 317 -0.04 -5.51 12.34
CA ALA A 317 0.19 -4.20 12.96
C ALA A 317 -0.92 -3.84 13.96
N LYS A 318 -2.19 -4.07 13.62
CA LYS A 318 -3.35 -3.77 14.50
C LYS A 318 -3.49 -4.73 15.69
N ASN A 319 -2.95 -5.92 15.63
CA ASN A 319 -3.02 -6.90 16.71
C ASN A 319 -2.00 -6.59 17.83
N VAL A 320 -0.98 -5.79 17.57
CA VAL A 320 -0.05 -5.32 18.61
C VAL A 320 -0.74 -4.29 19.49
N PRO A 321 -0.63 -4.37 20.82
CA PRO A 321 -1.22 -3.39 21.72
C PRO A 321 -0.85 -1.95 21.38
N GLY A 322 -1.82 -1.03 21.47
CA GLY A 322 -1.70 0.36 21.08
C GLY A 322 -2.26 0.64 19.70
N THR A 323 -2.14 1.89 19.25
CA THR A 323 -2.59 2.37 17.94
C THR A 323 -1.41 2.95 17.17
N GLY A 324 -1.53 3.07 15.86
CA GLY A 324 -0.52 3.71 15.02
C GLY A 324 0.74 2.87 14.83
N LYS A 325 0.60 1.70 14.25
CA LYS A 325 1.70 0.76 13.98
C LYS A 325 1.96 0.59 12.49
N ILE A 326 3.23 0.28 12.18
CA ILE A 326 3.64 -0.15 10.84
C ILE A 326 4.23 -1.56 10.91
N ALA A 327 3.84 -2.41 9.96
CA ALA A 327 4.42 -3.74 9.75
C ALA A 327 5.02 -3.83 8.35
N LEU A 328 6.22 -4.41 8.22
CA LEU A 328 6.95 -4.46 6.95
C LEU A 328 7.32 -5.90 6.57
N PHE A 329 7.58 -6.10 5.27
CA PHE A 329 8.22 -7.23 4.60
C PHE A 329 7.42 -8.54 4.41
N GLY A 330 6.70 -9.06 5.22
CA GLY A 330 5.71 -10.14 5.23
C GLY A 330 5.69 -11.25 4.19
N GLN A 331 6.81 -11.75 3.71
CA GLN A 331 6.80 -12.94 2.83
C GLN A 331 6.81 -14.27 3.59
N ASN A 332 7.22 -14.30 4.85
CA ASN A 332 7.24 -15.51 5.67
C ASN A 332 6.41 -15.27 6.93
N ALA A 333 5.26 -15.92 7.03
CA ALA A 333 4.46 -15.98 8.24
C ALA A 333 5.27 -16.52 9.44
N ASP A 334 6.35 -17.25 9.17
CA ASP A 334 7.25 -17.82 10.16
C ASP A 334 8.06 -16.77 10.95
N TYR A 335 8.27 -15.57 10.40
CA TYR A 335 8.87 -14.44 11.13
C TYR A 335 7.93 -13.82 12.19
N VAL A 336 6.62 -14.12 12.12
CA VAL A 336 5.62 -13.62 13.07
C VAL A 336 5.44 -14.55 14.26
N SER A 337 5.96 -15.77 14.19
CA SER A 337 5.71 -16.86 15.14
C SER A 337 6.97 -17.39 15.81
N GLY A 338 7.89 -16.52 16.21
CA GLY A 338 8.94 -16.97 17.13
C GLY A 338 8.32 -17.39 18.47
N PRO A 339 8.90 -18.38 19.19
CA PRO A 339 8.37 -18.90 20.46
C PRO A 339 8.21 -17.86 21.57
N GLU A 340 8.74 -16.65 21.39
CA GLU A 340 8.59 -15.51 22.30
C GLU A 340 7.67 -14.41 21.74
N GLY A 341 6.91 -14.67 20.67
CA GLY A 341 5.95 -13.70 20.10
C GLY A 341 6.59 -12.44 19.51
N GLY A 342 7.86 -12.47 19.16
CA GLY A 342 8.61 -11.34 18.60
C GLY A 342 8.14 -10.99 17.19
N LEU A 343 7.46 -9.86 17.06
CA LEU A 343 7.00 -9.29 15.81
C LEU A 343 8.19 -8.62 15.10
N ALA A 344 8.90 -9.35 14.25
CA ALA A 344 10.21 -8.96 13.72
C ALA A 344 10.28 -7.56 13.10
N HIS A 345 9.22 -7.10 12.41
CA HIS A 345 9.22 -5.83 11.68
C HIS A 345 7.97 -4.99 11.95
N VAL A 346 7.46 -4.99 13.20
CA VAL A 346 6.30 -4.17 13.61
C VAL A 346 6.73 -3.12 14.61
N TYR A 347 6.43 -1.86 14.33
CA TYR A 347 6.87 -0.72 15.12
C TYR A 347 5.76 0.31 15.30
N ASP A 348 5.86 1.11 16.36
CA ASP A 348 5.24 2.44 16.39
C ASP A 348 5.88 3.31 15.32
N TRP A 349 5.10 4.19 14.68
CA TRP A 349 5.61 5.06 13.63
C TRP A 349 6.83 5.88 14.06
N ASN A 350 6.81 6.44 15.28
CA ASN A 350 7.92 7.21 15.80
C ASN A 350 9.21 6.36 15.98
N VAL A 351 9.05 5.10 16.41
CA VAL A 351 10.18 4.16 16.53
C VAL A 351 10.74 3.84 15.16
N PHE A 352 9.87 3.52 14.20
CA PHE A 352 10.29 3.24 12.83
C PHE A 352 11.03 4.41 12.20
N GLU A 353 10.44 5.61 12.29
CA GLU A 353 11.01 6.80 11.67
C GLU A 353 12.33 7.23 12.33
N LYS A 354 12.37 7.32 13.67
CA LYS A 354 13.53 7.90 14.39
C LYS A 354 14.61 6.88 14.69
N GLN A 355 14.23 5.67 15.16
CA GLN A 355 15.21 4.69 15.63
C GLN A 355 15.64 3.74 14.51
N VAL A 356 14.70 3.21 13.71
CA VAL A 356 15.05 2.31 12.61
C VAL A 356 15.69 3.08 11.47
N CYS A 357 14.98 4.09 10.93
CA CYS A 357 15.45 4.84 9.77
C CYS A 357 16.43 5.95 10.16
N GLY A 358 16.08 6.78 11.14
CA GLY A 358 16.84 7.96 11.52
C GLY A 358 18.17 7.64 12.21
N GLU A 359 18.20 6.65 13.08
CA GLU A 359 19.41 6.26 13.79
C GLU A 359 20.16 5.15 13.06
N LYS A 360 19.59 3.94 12.98
CA LYS A 360 20.31 2.74 12.52
C LYS A 360 20.58 2.73 11.03
N LEU A 361 19.56 2.94 10.21
CA LEU A 361 19.74 2.94 8.75
C LEU A 361 20.65 4.08 8.31
N ASN A 362 20.46 5.30 8.84
CA ASN A 362 21.34 6.43 8.56
C ASN A 362 22.78 6.16 9.00
N PHE A 363 22.98 5.59 10.18
CA PHE A 363 24.32 5.25 10.66
C PHE A 363 25.00 4.24 9.72
N LEU A 364 24.29 3.18 9.32
CA LEU A 364 24.83 2.18 8.40
C LEU A 364 25.17 2.79 7.03
N THR A 365 24.28 3.60 6.47
CA THR A 365 24.50 4.23 5.15
C THR A 365 25.63 5.27 5.17
N ASN A 366 25.86 5.94 6.30
CA ASN A 366 26.93 6.91 6.44
C ASN A 366 28.30 6.27 6.67
N ASN A 367 28.36 5.10 7.31
CA ASN A 367 29.63 4.44 7.65
C ASN A 367 30.01 3.30 6.71
N LEU A 368 29.07 2.76 5.92
CA LEU A 368 29.34 1.67 4.98
C LEU A 368 29.31 2.17 3.53
N SER A 369 30.20 1.61 2.70
CA SER A 369 30.21 1.80 1.26
C SER A 369 30.13 0.45 0.54
N PHE A 370 29.49 0.46 -0.63
CA PHE A 370 29.24 -0.73 -1.45
C PHE A 370 29.70 -0.44 -2.88
N GLY A 371 30.39 -1.40 -3.47
CA GLY A 371 30.90 -1.28 -4.84
C GLY A 371 32.39 -1.48 -4.95
N ILE A 372 32.93 -1.25 -6.15
CA ILE A 372 34.35 -1.52 -6.47
C ILE A 372 35.27 -0.45 -5.85
N ALA A 373 34.83 0.81 -5.92
CA ALA A 373 35.65 1.93 -5.43
C ALA A 373 35.47 2.15 -3.92
N ALA A 374 36.57 2.36 -3.21
CA ALA A 374 36.55 2.79 -1.83
C ALA A 374 36.03 4.24 -1.75
N VAL A 375 35.11 4.49 -0.82
CA VAL A 375 34.63 5.85 -0.54
C VAL A 375 35.37 6.37 0.69
N PRO A 376 36.06 7.52 0.60
CA PRO A 376 36.72 8.09 1.76
C PRO A 376 35.77 8.25 2.95
N GLY A 377 36.23 7.93 4.15
CA GLY A 377 35.41 8.03 5.36
C GLY A 377 34.38 6.93 5.56
N LYS A 378 34.38 5.84 4.74
CA LYS A 378 33.47 4.69 4.89
C LYS A 378 34.22 3.38 4.87
N ILE A 379 33.66 2.40 5.58
CA ILE A 379 34.14 1.01 5.56
C ILE A 379 33.53 0.32 4.33
N LYS A 380 34.39 -0.31 3.56
CA LYS A 380 33.92 -1.14 2.43
C LYS A 380 33.31 -2.43 2.95
N ALA A 381 32.02 -2.62 2.65
CA ALA A 381 31.29 -3.82 2.97
C ALA A 381 30.90 -4.56 1.69
N ASP A 382 30.99 -5.87 1.71
CA ASP A 382 30.43 -6.70 0.66
C ASP A 382 28.99 -7.13 1.03
N ARG A 383 28.26 -7.54 0.02
CA ARG A 383 26.87 -7.98 0.18
C ARG A 383 26.79 -9.24 1.06
N ASN A 384 27.74 -10.15 0.93
CA ASN A 384 27.76 -11.43 1.67
C ASN A 384 27.91 -11.18 3.17
N THR A 385 28.73 -10.20 3.56
CA THR A 385 28.87 -9.81 4.97
C THR A 385 27.57 -9.27 5.55
N LEU A 386 26.83 -8.45 4.79
CA LEU A 386 25.52 -7.97 5.23
C LEU A 386 24.48 -9.10 5.35
N TYR A 387 24.47 -10.05 4.41
CA TYR A 387 23.60 -11.23 4.51
C TYR A 387 23.96 -12.11 5.72
N LYS A 388 25.26 -12.26 6.05
CA LYS A 388 25.67 -12.98 7.25
C LYS A 388 25.18 -12.26 8.52
N LEU A 389 25.38 -10.93 8.61
CA LEU A 389 24.87 -10.14 9.75
C LEU A 389 23.35 -10.25 9.87
N HIS A 390 22.64 -10.09 8.77
CA HIS A 390 21.19 -10.24 8.71
C HIS A 390 20.76 -11.64 9.15
N GLY A 391 21.38 -12.69 8.61
CA GLY A 391 21.06 -14.09 8.95
C GLY A 391 21.26 -14.42 10.43
N VAL A 392 22.33 -13.93 11.06
CA VAL A 392 22.58 -14.11 12.49
C VAL A 392 21.52 -13.39 13.34
N LEU A 393 21.13 -12.18 12.94
CA LEU A 393 20.09 -11.42 13.66
C LEU A 393 18.70 -12.03 13.46
N ALA A 394 18.38 -12.53 12.25
CA ALA A 394 17.12 -13.20 11.94
C ALA A 394 16.98 -14.55 12.66
N ALA A 395 18.07 -15.32 12.78
CA ALA A 395 18.08 -16.59 13.51
C ALA A 395 17.93 -16.45 15.02
N ALA A 396 17.99 -15.24 15.57
CA ALA A 396 17.94 -14.95 17.01
C ALA A 396 16.55 -15.12 17.65
N ALA A 397 15.57 -15.68 16.92
CA ALA A 397 14.26 -16.04 17.50
C ALA A 397 14.34 -17.09 18.65
N GLY A 398 15.53 -17.70 18.85
CA GLY A 398 15.84 -18.55 20.00
C GLY A 398 16.91 -17.91 20.90
N ARG A 399 18.16 -18.36 20.74
CA ARG A 399 19.31 -17.80 21.48
C ARG A 399 20.19 -17.00 20.51
N PHE A 400 20.36 -15.72 20.78
CA PHE A 400 21.28 -14.87 20.02
C PHE A 400 22.72 -15.39 20.14
N ASN A 401 23.31 -15.77 19.01
CA ASN A 401 24.67 -16.27 18.96
C ASN A 401 25.67 -15.12 18.81
N LEU A 402 26.16 -14.64 19.96
CA LEU A 402 27.10 -13.52 20.00
C LEU A 402 28.41 -13.83 19.26
N ALA A 403 28.89 -15.08 19.28
CA ALA A 403 30.13 -15.45 18.61
C ALA A 403 30.01 -15.38 17.07
N GLN A 404 28.89 -15.86 16.52
CA GLN A 404 28.59 -15.71 15.09
C GLN A 404 28.42 -14.24 14.68
N PHE A 405 27.76 -13.44 15.55
CA PHE A 405 27.61 -12.00 15.31
C PHE A 405 29.00 -11.32 15.33
N ALA A 406 29.84 -11.62 16.32
CA ALA A 406 31.21 -11.11 16.42
C ALA A 406 32.02 -11.42 15.17
N TYR A 407 31.95 -12.66 14.69
CA TYR A 407 32.61 -13.05 13.46
C TYR A 407 32.10 -12.26 12.24
N ALA A 408 30.77 -12.09 12.11
CA ALA A 408 30.21 -11.34 11.01
C ALA A 408 30.60 -9.85 11.06
N VAL A 409 30.71 -9.25 12.24
CA VAL A 409 31.18 -7.87 12.41
C VAL A 409 32.68 -7.77 12.10
N ALA A 410 33.50 -8.76 12.50
CA ALA A 410 34.93 -8.78 12.18
C ALA A 410 35.22 -8.83 10.69
N LEU A 411 34.32 -9.39 9.85
CA LEU A 411 34.46 -9.35 8.38
C LEU A 411 34.37 -7.92 7.79
N LEU A 412 33.89 -6.95 8.55
CA LEU A 412 33.89 -5.53 8.15
C LEU A 412 35.21 -4.83 8.49
N GLU A 413 36.15 -5.48 9.16
CA GLU A 413 37.42 -4.87 9.54
C GLU A 413 38.23 -4.50 8.29
N PRO A 414 38.68 -3.22 8.20
CA PRO A 414 39.46 -2.81 7.05
C PRO A 414 40.82 -3.48 7.05
N LYS A 415 41.23 -3.97 5.86
CA LYS A 415 42.55 -4.61 5.68
C LYS A 415 43.74 -3.63 5.62
N SER A 416 43.44 -2.31 5.71
CA SER A 416 44.46 -1.26 5.61
C SER A 416 44.84 -0.77 7.01
N GLU A 417 46.12 -0.42 7.20
CA GLU A 417 46.65 0.16 8.44
C GLU A 417 46.30 1.66 8.60
N ASN A 418 45.25 2.15 7.91
CA ASN A 418 44.86 3.55 7.99
C ASN A 418 44.12 3.82 9.33
N ALA A 419 44.73 4.61 10.19
CA ALA A 419 44.21 4.97 11.51
C ALA A 419 42.78 5.56 11.46
N ALA A 420 42.45 6.34 10.44
CA ALA A 420 41.12 6.91 10.27
C ALA A 420 40.07 5.83 9.97
N GLN A 421 40.41 4.81 9.19
CA GLN A 421 39.49 3.69 8.93
C GLN A 421 39.33 2.80 10.17
N ALA A 422 40.38 2.62 10.95
CA ALA A 422 40.32 1.89 12.21
C ALA A 422 39.39 2.57 13.24
N GLU A 423 39.43 3.89 13.33
CA GLU A 423 38.52 4.66 14.18
C GLU A 423 37.06 4.51 13.76
N ILE A 424 36.76 4.63 12.46
CA ILE A 424 35.40 4.44 11.91
C ILE A 424 34.92 3.01 12.20
N TYR A 425 35.77 2.02 11.99
CA TYR A 425 35.45 0.63 12.27
C TYR A 425 35.18 0.38 13.76
N ASN A 426 36.00 0.94 14.64
CA ASN A 426 35.78 0.79 16.09
C ASN A 426 34.45 1.42 16.55
N ASN A 427 34.09 2.59 15.99
CA ASN A 427 32.80 3.21 16.24
C ASN A 427 31.65 2.33 15.70
N LEU A 428 31.75 1.85 14.44
CA LEU A 428 30.78 0.96 13.81
C LEU A 428 30.60 -0.32 14.65
N ARG A 429 31.68 -0.97 15.04
CA ARG A 429 31.69 -2.16 15.88
C ARG A 429 30.99 -1.92 17.21
N SER A 430 31.36 -0.87 17.92
CA SER A 430 30.77 -0.53 19.22
C SER A 430 29.26 -0.31 19.13
N ARG A 431 28.81 0.41 18.12
CA ARG A 431 27.38 0.66 17.89
C ARG A 431 26.62 -0.61 17.53
N LEU A 432 27.16 -1.44 16.63
CA LEU A 432 26.55 -2.74 16.26
C LEU A 432 26.39 -3.66 17.45
N TYR A 433 27.40 -3.74 18.32
CA TYR A 433 27.30 -4.53 19.55
C TYR A 433 26.27 -3.97 20.53
N ALA A 434 26.25 -2.67 20.76
CA ALA A 434 25.29 -2.04 21.63
C ALA A 434 23.84 -2.34 21.20
N TRP A 435 23.56 -2.25 19.91
CA TRP A 435 22.23 -2.56 19.38
C TRP A 435 21.92 -4.06 19.39
N ALA A 436 22.89 -4.93 19.09
CA ALA A 436 22.67 -6.37 19.03
C ALA A 436 22.48 -7.03 20.40
N LEU A 437 23.03 -6.47 21.47
CA LEU A 437 22.85 -6.95 22.82
C LEU A 437 21.48 -6.62 23.41
N ASP A 438 20.89 -5.48 22.98
CA ASP A 438 19.52 -5.13 23.34
C ASP A 438 18.51 -5.80 22.40
N THR A 439 17.46 -6.41 22.94
CA THR A 439 16.45 -7.15 22.14
C THR A 439 15.72 -6.25 21.16
N GLU A 440 15.31 -5.07 21.59
CA GLU A 440 14.62 -4.11 20.73
C GLU A 440 15.59 -3.49 19.71
N GLY A 441 16.80 -3.14 20.14
CA GLY A 441 17.88 -2.66 19.28
C GLY A 441 18.22 -3.65 18.18
N ARG A 442 18.28 -4.93 18.51
CA ARG A 442 18.52 -6.05 17.57
C ARG A 442 17.44 -6.15 16.51
N ARG A 443 16.17 -6.09 16.92
CA ARG A 443 15.01 -6.10 16.03
C ARG A 443 15.03 -4.92 15.07
N GLN A 444 15.32 -3.73 15.56
CA GLN A 444 15.45 -2.50 14.77
C GLN A 444 16.65 -2.56 13.81
N LEU A 445 17.79 -3.10 14.26
CA LEU A 445 18.96 -3.30 13.41
C LEU A 445 18.68 -4.30 12.28
N LEU A 446 17.96 -5.39 12.56
CA LEU A 446 17.52 -6.35 11.55
C LEU A 446 16.70 -5.65 10.44
N THR A 447 15.73 -4.82 10.81
CA THR A 447 14.92 -4.07 9.85
C THR A 447 15.75 -3.04 9.06
N ALA A 448 16.66 -2.33 9.72
CA ALA A 448 17.55 -1.38 9.05
C ALA A 448 18.49 -2.08 8.04
N LEU A 449 19.02 -3.26 8.39
CA LEU A 449 19.82 -4.07 7.47
C LEU A 449 19.01 -4.59 6.28
N GLU A 450 17.77 -5.02 6.50
CA GLU A 450 16.87 -5.44 5.42
C GLU A 450 16.64 -4.29 4.42
N LEU A 451 16.31 -3.09 4.89
CA LEU A 451 16.16 -1.90 4.06
C LEU A 451 17.46 -1.55 3.32
N LEU A 452 18.59 -1.67 3.99
CA LEU A 452 19.91 -1.44 3.39
C LEU A 452 20.20 -2.46 2.28
N ILE A 453 19.95 -3.75 2.52
CA ILE A 453 20.15 -4.82 1.54
C ILE A 453 19.29 -4.58 0.30
N TYR A 454 18.04 -4.16 0.45
CA TYR A 454 17.17 -3.79 -0.69
C TYR A 454 17.73 -2.60 -1.49
N SER A 455 18.50 -1.72 -0.86
CA SER A 455 19.11 -0.57 -1.54
C SER A 455 20.36 -0.89 -2.35
N LEU A 456 20.95 -2.09 -2.19
CA LEU A 456 22.20 -2.47 -2.82
C LEU A 456 22.01 -2.85 -4.29
N PRO A 457 22.98 -2.54 -5.16
CA PRO A 457 22.94 -2.96 -6.55
C PRO A 457 22.91 -4.49 -6.64
N ASN A 458 22.10 -5.03 -7.55
CA ASN A 458 22.24 -6.45 -7.89
C ASN A 458 23.67 -6.70 -8.38
N ALA A 459 24.27 -7.78 -7.91
CA ALA A 459 25.53 -8.23 -8.52
C ALA A 459 25.32 -8.33 -10.04
N PRO A 460 26.27 -7.87 -10.89
CA PRO A 460 26.20 -8.14 -12.30
C PRO A 460 26.01 -9.66 -12.43
N LYS A 461 25.04 -10.08 -13.24
CA LYS A 461 24.99 -11.48 -13.66
C LYS A 461 26.33 -11.72 -14.33
N GLU A 462 27.18 -12.51 -13.72
CA GLU A 462 28.24 -13.15 -14.46
C GLU A 462 27.53 -14.00 -15.52
N ASP A 463 27.67 -13.61 -16.76
CA ASP A 463 27.20 -14.42 -17.90
C ASP A 463 28.00 -15.74 -17.85
N PHE A 464 27.36 -16.79 -17.33
CA PHE A 464 27.79 -18.16 -17.44
C PHE A 464 27.22 -18.75 -18.72
#